data_8b6b160cb9a1a76b5bd78100289f21b0
#
_entry.id   8b6b160cb9a1a76b5bd78100289f21b0
#
_cell.length_a   1.000
_cell.length_b   1.000
_cell.length_c   1.000
_cell.angle_alpha   90.00
_cell.angle_beta   90.00
_cell.angle_gamma   90.00
#
_symmetry.space_group_name_H-M   'P 1'
#
loop_
_entity.id
_entity.type
_entity.pdbx_description
1 polymer ?
#
loop_
_entity_poly.entity_id
_entity_poly.type
_entity_poly.pdbx_seq_one_letter_code
_entity_poly.pdbx_strand_id
1 'polypeptide(L)'
;NYALFDYLEYVPYDYSMKPIIEGQLPPEPEGTTVKWDFEEAGFVPVGWTNNGGTIADGSLNLSNGNNFVYSPEVGAGKYTWEIDVPLVGVGEKWLAGGNIAATNAEERSFSMFVFSGTENDRAACTVPPVPGQMLVRCYTEAMGVYGVPIDPGKHTLTIDLRLNADGAYWAAWIIDGEVAKTFTTWYTPAQFKFGFSMMTFADGGGWQGDKPTAKTYTVKYDYIEYKKYNYDEE
;
A
#
# COMPACT_ATOMS: atom_id res chain seq x y z
N ASN A 1 1.23 -24.57 44.95
CA ASN A 1 0.32 -24.77 43.80
C ASN A 1 1.12 -25.34 42.65
N TYR A 2 0.80 -26.57 42.22
CA TYR A 2 1.42 -27.22 41.08
C TYR A 2 0.41 -27.22 39.94
N ALA A 3 0.86 -26.87 38.72
CA ALA A 3 0.09 -27.10 37.49
C ALA A 3 0.42 -28.53 37.02
N LEU A 4 -0.60 -29.37 36.91
CA LEU A 4 -0.52 -30.68 36.30
C LEU A 4 -0.88 -30.55 34.84
N PHE A 5 0.02 -30.92 33.92
CA PHE A 5 -0.27 -31.05 32.51
C PHE A 5 -0.54 -32.54 32.23
N ASP A 6 -1.77 -32.87 31.88
CA ASP A 6 -2.17 -34.24 31.57
C ASP A 6 -1.66 -34.76 30.23
N TYR A 7 -1.26 -33.81 29.35
CA TYR A 7 -0.84 -34.16 27.98
C TYR A 7 0.04 -33.07 27.38
N LEU A 8 1.09 -33.47 26.70
CA LEU A 8 1.96 -32.63 25.90
C LEU A 8 2.17 -33.35 24.57
N GLU A 9 1.55 -32.83 23.53
CA GLU A 9 1.76 -33.32 22.15
C GLU A 9 2.91 -32.55 21.50
N TYR A 10 3.94 -33.25 21.09
CA TYR A 10 4.98 -32.72 20.22
C TYR A 10 4.66 -33.08 18.78
N VAL A 11 4.24 -32.12 17.99
CA VAL A 11 4.15 -32.25 16.54
C VAL A 11 5.51 -31.82 15.97
N PRO A 12 6.26 -32.71 15.33
CA PRO A 12 7.51 -32.33 14.68
C PRO A 12 7.25 -31.24 13.67
N TYR A 13 7.98 -30.13 13.78
CA TYR A 13 7.91 -29.07 12.79
C TYR A 13 8.47 -29.58 11.45
N ASP A 14 7.68 -29.49 10.40
CA ASP A 14 8.13 -29.85 9.06
C ASP A 14 9.04 -28.75 8.50
N TYR A 15 10.33 -28.95 8.59
CA TYR A 15 11.36 -28.05 8.04
C TYR A 15 11.38 -27.99 6.52
N SER A 16 10.56 -28.78 5.80
CA SER A 16 10.37 -28.62 4.35
C SER A 16 9.56 -27.36 4.03
N MET A 17 8.69 -26.91 4.93
CA MET A 17 8.17 -25.56 4.94
C MET A 17 9.27 -24.64 5.46
N LYS A 18 10.04 -24.05 4.55
CA LYS A 18 10.99 -23.00 4.95
C LYS A 18 10.20 -21.92 5.71
N PRO A 19 10.56 -21.63 6.97
CA PRO A 19 9.92 -20.51 7.67
C PRO A 19 10.11 -19.28 6.80
N ILE A 20 9.03 -18.50 6.59
CA ILE A 20 9.16 -17.18 6.01
C ILE A 20 9.99 -16.39 7.01
N ILE A 21 11.27 -16.27 6.75
CA ILE A 21 12.15 -15.41 7.54
C ILE A 21 11.64 -14.00 7.27
N GLU A 22 11.37 -13.25 8.32
CA GLU A 22 10.93 -11.86 8.23
C GLU A 22 11.89 -11.12 7.28
N GLY A 23 11.35 -10.54 6.19
CA GLY A 23 12.13 -9.93 5.11
C GLY A 23 12.45 -10.83 3.89
N GLN A 24 12.16 -12.13 3.91
CA GLN A 24 12.32 -13.00 2.75
C GLN A 24 10.99 -13.15 2.02
N LEU A 25 10.91 -12.59 0.80
CA LEU A 25 9.76 -12.76 -0.09
C LEU A 25 9.70 -14.22 -0.56
N PRO A 26 8.53 -14.91 -0.47
CA PRO A 26 8.33 -16.15 -1.23
C PRO A 26 8.59 -15.90 -2.72
N PRO A 27 8.91 -16.93 -3.54
CA PRO A 27 9.03 -16.75 -4.98
C PRO A 27 7.80 -16.03 -5.53
N GLU A 28 8.03 -15.07 -6.43
CA GLU A 28 6.93 -14.32 -7.06
C GLU A 28 6.14 -15.28 -7.97
N PRO A 29 4.81 -15.39 -7.81
CA PRO A 29 3.99 -16.21 -8.69
C PRO A 29 3.99 -15.71 -10.14
N GLU A 30 3.73 -16.60 -11.08
CA GLU A 30 3.40 -16.21 -12.45
C GLU A 30 2.15 -15.35 -12.47
N GLY A 31 2.03 -14.49 -13.49
CA GLY A 31 0.88 -13.59 -13.57
C GLY A 31 0.80 -12.80 -14.86
N THR A 32 -0.31 -12.10 -15.02
CA THR A 32 -0.54 -11.20 -16.15
C THR A 32 -0.39 -9.75 -15.69
N THR A 33 0.45 -8.99 -16.38
CA THR A 33 0.74 -7.59 -16.07
C THR A 33 -0.05 -6.66 -16.99
N VAL A 34 -0.65 -5.62 -16.39
CA VAL A 34 -1.21 -4.47 -17.09
C VAL A 34 -0.52 -3.22 -16.56
N LYS A 35 -0.08 -2.35 -17.48
CA LYS A 35 0.56 -1.08 -17.17
C LYS A 35 -0.20 0.08 -17.82
N TRP A 36 -0.32 1.18 -17.08
CA TRP A 36 -0.92 2.44 -17.52
C TRP A 36 0.11 3.56 -17.34
N ASP A 37 0.53 4.20 -18.41
CA ASP A 37 1.66 5.14 -18.47
C ASP A 37 1.25 6.60 -18.69
N PHE A 38 -0.03 6.89 -18.92
CA PHE A 38 -0.59 8.25 -19.03
C PHE A 38 -0.01 9.15 -20.14
N GLU A 39 0.58 8.57 -21.18
CA GLU A 39 1.22 9.31 -22.30
C GLU A 39 0.23 10.15 -23.10
N GLU A 40 -1.03 9.72 -23.22
CA GLU A 40 -2.07 10.42 -23.94
C GLU A 40 -2.84 11.39 -23.04
N ALA A 41 -2.64 12.70 -23.23
CA ALA A 41 -3.27 13.73 -22.43
C ALA A 41 -4.80 13.64 -22.42
N GLY A 42 -5.39 13.65 -21.22
CA GLY A 42 -6.84 13.56 -21.02
C GLY A 42 -7.44 12.18 -21.25
N PHE A 43 -6.67 11.19 -21.71
CA PHE A 43 -7.17 9.84 -21.91
C PHE A 43 -7.25 9.08 -20.56
N VAL A 44 -8.45 8.59 -20.24
CA VAL A 44 -8.66 7.73 -19.06
C VAL A 44 -8.65 6.27 -19.53
N PRO A 45 -7.70 5.44 -19.10
CA PRO A 45 -7.62 4.05 -19.51
C PRO A 45 -8.86 3.24 -19.15
N VAL A 46 -9.15 2.20 -19.96
CA VAL A 46 -10.30 1.31 -19.72
C VAL A 46 -10.23 0.71 -18.33
N GLY A 47 -11.37 0.69 -17.65
CA GLY A 47 -11.50 0.19 -16.28
C GLY A 47 -11.22 1.23 -15.21
N TRP A 48 -10.74 2.43 -15.55
CA TRP A 48 -10.51 3.50 -14.60
C TRP A 48 -11.62 4.57 -14.64
N THR A 49 -11.88 5.16 -13.49
CA THR A 49 -12.72 6.35 -13.32
C THR A 49 -11.86 7.46 -12.73
N ASN A 50 -11.82 8.61 -13.41
CA ASN A 50 -11.07 9.78 -12.98
C ASN A 50 -12.01 10.77 -12.26
N ASN A 51 -11.80 10.98 -10.98
CA ASN A 51 -12.56 11.90 -10.16
C ASN A 51 -11.70 13.12 -9.79
N GLY A 52 -11.57 14.03 -10.76
CA GLY A 52 -10.93 15.34 -10.58
C GLY A 52 -9.42 15.39 -10.86
N GLY A 53 -8.78 14.28 -11.22
CA GLY A 53 -7.38 14.26 -11.64
C GLY A 53 -7.19 14.81 -13.05
N THR A 54 -5.96 15.18 -13.38
CA THR A 54 -5.57 15.63 -14.72
C THR A 54 -4.52 14.69 -15.30
N ILE A 55 -4.73 14.18 -16.52
CA ILE A 55 -3.73 13.41 -17.25
C ILE A 55 -3.09 14.36 -18.26
N ALA A 56 -1.82 14.70 -18.03
CA ALA A 56 -1.05 15.62 -18.86
C ALA A 56 0.45 15.40 -18.63
N ASP A 57 1.24 15.73 -19.64
CA ASP A 57 2.71 15.67 -19.60
C ASP A 57 3.25 14.29 -19.18
N GLY A 58 2.62 13.21 -19.68
CA GLY A 58 2.99 11.84 -19.38
C GLY A 58 2.68 11.39 -17.95
N SER A 59 1.79 12.08 -17.24
CA SER A 59 1.50 11.77 -15.83
C SER A 59 0.03 11.92 -15.47
N LEU A 60 -0.43 11.12 -14.53
CA LEU A 60 -1.66 11.37 -13.78
C LEU A 60 -1.36 12.31 -12.61
N ASN A 61 -1.99 13.48 -12.61
CA ASN A 61 -1.82 14.50 -11.58
C ASN A 61 -3.06 14.50 -10.67
N LEU A 62 -2.87 14.19 -9.39
CA LEU A 62 -3.91 14.26 -8.38
C LEU A 62 -3.61 15.38 -7.37
N SER A 63 -4.63 16.17 -7.07
CA SER A 63 -4.57 17.24 -6.06
C SER A 63 -5.55 16.92 -4.93
N ASN A 64 -5.53 17.74 -3.90
CA ASN A 64 -6.30 17.60 -2.67
C ASN A 64 -7.74 17.08 -2.88
N GLY A 65 -8.00 15.83 -2.49
CA GLY A 65 -9.31 15.19 -2.58
C GLY A 65 -9.63 14.47 -3.90
N ASN A 66 -8.73 14.51 -4.90
CA ASN A 66 -8.92 13.77 -6.14
C ASN A 66 -8.63 12.28 -5.94
N ASN A 67 -9.31 11.45 -6.75
CA ASN A 67 -9.01 10.02 -6.81
C ASN A 67 -9.15 9.46 -8.23
N PHE A 68 -8.48 8.34 -8.45
CA PHE A 68 -8.47 7.58 -9.68
C PHE A 68 -8.74 6.11 -9.33
N VAL A 69 -9.89 5.59 -9.73
CA VAL A 69 -10.43 4.32 -9.23
C VAL A 69 -10.47 3.29 -10.34
N TYR A 70 -9.88 2.13 -10.09
CA TYR A 70 -9.95 0.98 -10.97
C TYR A 70 -11.22 0.17 -10.65
N SER A 71 -12.12 0.06 -11.62
CA SER A 71 -13.44 -0.54 -11.45
C SER A 71 -13.43 -2.08 -11.34
N PRO A 72 -12.57 -2.84 -12.06
CA PRO A 72 -12.50 -4.28 -11.90
C PRO A 72 -12.06 -4.68 -10.50
N GLU A 73 -12.62 -5.79 -10.03
CA GLU A 73 -12.20 -6.42 -8.78
C GLU A 73 -10.76 -6.92 -8.89
N VAL A 74 -10.00 -6.71 -7.82
CA VAL A 74 -8.60 -7.11 -7.74
C VAL A 74 -8.39 -8.10 -6.58
N GLY A 75 -7.23 -8.77 -6.55
CA GLY A 75 -6.92 -9.78 -5.55
C GLY A 75 -5.42 -9.94 -5.34
N ALA A 76 -4.95 -11.16 -5.17
CA ALA A 76 -3.51 -11.43 -5.06
C ALA A 76 -2.79 -10.94 -6.31
N GLY A 77 -1.73 -10.18 -6.11
CA GLY A 77 -1.00 -9.53 -7.18
C GLY A 77 -0.04 -8.46 -6.67
N LYS A 78 0.73 -7.92 -7.60
CA LYS A 78 1.72 -6.88 -7.34
C LYS A 78 1.22 -5.57 -7.92
N TYR A 79 1.06 -4.57 -7.07
CA TYR A 79 0.55 -3.25 -7.37
C TYR A 79 1.70 -2.26 -7.24
N THR A 80 2.13 -1.70 -8.36
CA THR A 80 3.29 -0.80 -8.42
C THR A 80 2.89 0.52 -9.03
N TRP A 81 3.40 1.61 -8.49
CA TRP A 81 3.27 2.94 -9.09
C TRP A 81 4.53 3.77 -8.86
N GLU A 82 4.90 4.55 -9.84
CA GLU A 82 5.91 5.59 -9.70
C GLU A 82 5.22 6.89 -9.32
N ILE A 83 5.68 7.51 -8.23
CA ILE A 83 5.09 8.72 -7.63
C ILE A 83 6.16 9.80 -7.51
N ASP A 84 5.84 11.03 -7.90
CA ASP A 84 6.68 12.20 -7.61
C ASP A 84 6.10 12.93 -6.39
N VAL A 85 6.82 12.83 -5.28
CA VAL A 85 6.39 13.23 -3.94
C VAL A 85 6.73 14.70 -3.69
N PRO A 86 5.72 15.58 -3.48
CA PRO A 86 5.97 16.96 -3.09
C PRO A 86 6.44 17.03 -1.63
N LEU A 87 7.22 18.05 -1.30
CA LEU A 87 7.50 18.38 0.09
C LEU A 87 6.30 19.08 0.72
N VAL A 88 5.71 18.43 1.73
CA VAL A 88 4.58 18.94 2.51
C VAL A 88 5.04 19.30 3.92
N GLY A 89 4.50 20.39 4.47
CA GLY A 89 4.86 20.84 5.82
C GLY A 89 4.51 19.79 6.89
N VAL A 90 5.38 19.65 7.89
CA VAL A 90 5.19 18.71 9.00
C VAL A 90 3.87 19.00 9.72
N GLY A 91 3.05 17.97 9.90
CA GLY A 91 1.75 18.04 10.53
C GLY A 91 0.61 18.52 9.63
N GLU A 92 0.87 18.94 8.37
CA GLU A 92 -0.21 19.29 7.45
C GLU A 92 -1.04 18.05 7.08
N LYS A 93 -2.37 18.21 7.07
CA LYS A 93 -3.34 17.17 6.71
C LYS A 93 -3.31 16.92 5.21
N TRP A 94 -2.38 16.14 4.75
CA TRP A 94 -2.27 15.73 3.36
C TRP A 94 -1.67 14.35 3.24
N LEU A 95 -2.17 13.58 2.31
CA LEU A 95 -1.55 12.34 1.90
C LEU A 95 -1.90 12.00 0.45
N ALA A 96 -1.08 11.16 -0.16
CA ALA A 96 -1.32 10.60 -1.49
C ALA A 96 -0.71 9.20 -1.61
N GLY A 97 -1.34 8.35 -2.42
CA GLY A 97 -0.81 7.01 -2.69
C GLY A 97 -1.86 6.04 -3.18
N GLY A 98 -1.54 4.76 -3.09
CA GLY A 98 -2.39 3.64 -3.51
C GLY A 98 -3.12 2.98 -2.36
N ASN A 99 -4.34 2.54 -2.62
CA ASN A 99 -5.20 1.82 -1.69
C ASN A 99 -5.88 0.63 -2.36
N ILE A 100 -5.74 -0.53 -1.76
CA ILE A 100 -6.44 -1.77 -2.11
C ILE A 100 -7.41 -2.03 -0.97
N ALA A 101 -8.68 -1.64 -1.16
CA ALA A 101 -9.69 -1.65 -0.12
C ALA A 101 -10.81 -2.65 -0.39
N ALA A 102 -11.31 -3.30 0.66
CA ALA A 102 -12.43 -4.20 0.54
C ALA A 102 -13.70 -3.47 0.07
N THR A 103 -14.38 -4.04 -0.92
CA THR A 103 -15.62 -3.52 -1.50
C THR A 103 -16.87 -4.14 -0.86
N ASN A 104 -16.72 -5.24 -0.15
CA ASN A 104 -17.80 -6.02 0.46
C ASN A 104 -17.74 -6.09 1.99
N ALA A 105 -16.79 -5.42 2.62
CA ALA A 105 -16.65 -5.31 4.06
C ALA A 105 -16.01 -3.98 4.43
N GLU A 106 -16.42 -3.40 5.55
CA GLU A 106 -15.80 -2.17 6.05
C GLU A 106 -14.39 -2.44 6.59
N GLU A 107 -13.54 -1.43 6.51
CA GLU A 107 -12.25 -1.34 7.21
C GLU A 107 -11.29 -2.52 6.97
N ARG A 108 -11.18 -2.98 5.73
CA ARG A 108 -10.12 -3.92 5.32
C ARG A 108 -9.41 -3.36 4.13
N SER A 109 -8.13 -3.04 4.31
CA SER A 109 -7.33 -2.46 3.24
C SER A 109 -5.85 -2.82 3.36
N PHE A 110 -5.18 -2.71 2.23
CA PHE A 110 -3.74 -2.62 2.14
C PHE A 110 -3.43 -1.28 1.49
N SER A 111 -2.73 -0.41 2.19
CA SER A 111 -2.45 0.90 1.64
C SER A 111 -0.99 1.30 1.80
N MET A 112 -0.57 2.17 0.90
CA MET A 112 0.75 2.77 0.91
C MET A 112 0.60 4.23 0.51
N PHE A 113 0.69 5.11 1.51
CA PHE A 113 0.49 6.54 1.34
C PHE A 113 1.72 7.32 1.77
N VAL A 114 2.03 8.34 1.02
CA VAL A 114 3.01 9.37 1.41
C VAL A 114 2.27 10.47 2.16
N PHE A 115 2.84 10.94 3.26
CA PHE A 115 2.30 12.00 4.10
C PHE A 115 3.43 12.70 4.89
N SER A 116 3.16 13.87 5.45
CA SER A 116 4.17 14.58 6.24
C SER A 116 4.30 14.04 7.67
N GLY A 117 3.21 13.51 8.21
CA GLY A 117 3.10 13.08 9.60
C GLY A 117 3.13 14.22 10.61
N THR A 118 2.59 13.98 11.80
CA THR A 118 2.80 14.83 12.98
C THR A 118 4.19 14.59 13.56
N GLU A 119 4.62 15.44 14.49
CA GLU A 119 5.88 15.20 15.23
C GLU A 119 5.86 13.84 15.95
N ASN A 120 4.70 13.40 16.45
CA ASN A 120 4.54 12.09 17.09
C ASN A 120 4.68 10.94 16.10
N ASP A 121 4.08 11.04 14.90
CA ASP A 121 4.23 10.03 13.84
C ASP A 121 5.69 9.88 13.44
N ARG A 122 6.37 11.01 13.29
CA ARG A 122 7.79 11.06 12.92
C ARG A 122 8.69 10.46 14.00
N ALA A 123 8.41 10.75 15.27
CA ALA A 123 9.14 10.19 16.41
C ALA A 123 8.90 8.69 16.59
N ALA A 124 7.76 8.18 16.15
CA ALA A 124 7.39 6.75 16.25
C ALA A 124 8.04 5.88 15.16
N CYS A 125 8.65 6.46 14.13
CA CYS A 125 9.36 5.70 13.12
C CYS A 125 10.58 4.99 13.70
N THR A 126 10.85 3.77 13.26
CA THR A 126 12.05 3.01 13.65
C THR A 126 13.34 3.79 13.34
N VAL A 127 13.34 4.48 12.19
CA VAL A 127 14.35 5.46 11.83
C VAL A 127 13.65 6.81 11.75
N PRO A 128 13.86 7.73 12.70
CA PRO A 128 13.22 9.05 12.65
C PRO A 128 13.65 9.83 11.40
N PRO A 129 12.68 10.46 10.69
CA PRO A 129 13.01 11.25 9.50
C PRO A 129 13.81 12.50 9.88
N VAL A 130 14.75 12.87 9.02
CA VAL A 130 15.43 14.16 9.12
C VAL A 130 14.57 15.29 8.55
N PRO A 131 14.91 16.59 8.86
CA PRO A 131 14.20 17.72 8.25
C PRO A 131 14.17 17.63 6.72
N GLY A 132 13.01 17.83 6.11
CA GLY A 132 12.84 17.77 4.66
C GLY A 132 12.39 16.41 4.13
N GLN A 133 12.37 15.37 4.95
CA GLN A 133 11.82 14.06 4.55
C GLN A 133 10.31 13.98 4.79
N MET A 134 9.66 13.21 3.94
CA MET A 134 8.28 12.76 4.06
C MET A 134 8.25 11.36 4.71
N LEU A 135 7.07 10.82 4.97
CA LEU A 135 6.87 9.45 5.43
C LEU A 135 6.06 8.65 4.41
N VAL A 136 6.45 7.42 4.17
CA VAL A 136 5.55 6.41 3.56
C VAL A 136 4.87 5.65 4.69
N ARG A 137 3.54 5.65 4.69
CA ARG A 137 2.71 4.87 5.59
C ARG A 137 2.36 3.55 4.92
N CYS A 138 2.90 2.46 5.44
CA CYS A 138 2.49 1.11 5.12
C CYS A 138 1.38 0.69 6.11
N TYR A 139 0.26 0.22 5.62
CA TYR A 139 -0.89 -0.04 6.48
C TYR A 139 -1.75 -1.21 6.03
N THR A 140 -2.20 -1.98 7.00
CA THR A 140 -3.41 -2.80 6.97
C THR A 140 -4.00 -2.79 8.39
N GLU A 141 -5.32 -2.95 8.55
CA GLU A 141 -5.99 -2.88 9.86
C GLU A 141 -5.40 -3.88 10.87
N ALA A 142 -5.00 -5.04 10.40
CA ALA A 142 -4.42 -6.08 11.25
C ALA A 142 -3.02 -5.72 11.78
N MET A 143 -2.22 -4.99 11.00
CA MET A 143 -0.86 -4.58 11.36
C MET A 143 -0.85 -3.22 12.07
N GLY A 144 -1.76 -2.32 11.70
CA GLY A 144 -1.68 -0.90 12.01
C GLY A 144 -0.71 -0.15 11.09
N VAL A 145 -0.19 0.98 11.57
CA VAL A 145 0.68 1.87 10.79
C VAL A 145 2.15 1.51 10.98
N TYR A 146 2.88 1.44 9.87
CA TYR A 146 4.34 1.38 9.84
C TYR A 146 4.86 2.50 8.95
N GLY A 147 5.67 3.41 9.51
CA GLY A 147 6.17 4.60 8.82
C GLY A 147 7.63 4.45 8.40
N VAL A 148 7.92 4.80 7.15
CA VAL A 148 9.28 4.78 6.56
C VAL A 148 9.61 6.17 6.02
N PRO A 149 10.73 6.80 6.41
CA PRO A 149 11.16 8.08 5.86
C PRO A 149 11.57 7.95 4.39
N ILE A 150 11.19 8.93 3.57
CA ILE A 150 11.66 9.09 2.19
C ILE A 150 11.96 10.55 1.90
N ASP A 151 12.83 10.82 0.94
CA ASP A 151 13.04 12.17 0.43
C ASP A 151 11.88 12.60 -0.48
N PRO A 152 11.64 13.90 -0.70
CA PRO A 152 10.76 14.35 -1.79
C PRO A 152 11.35 13.97 -3.14
N GLY A 153 10.49 13.79 -4.15
CA GLY A 153 10.89 13.42 -5.50
C GLY A 153 10.31 12.08 -5.96
N LYS A 154 10.91 11.48 -6.98
CA LYS A 154 10.44 10.27 -7.59
C LYS A 154 10.77 9.01 -6.79
N HIS A 155 9.75 8.20 -6.55
CA HIS A 155 9.87 6.91 -5.87
C HIS A 155 8.98 5.87 -6.54
N THR A 156 9.43 4.62 -6.49
CA THR A 156 8.59 3.47 -6.86
C THR A 156 8.04 2.83 -5.60
N LEU A 157 6.72 2.82 -5.48
CA LEU A 157 6.02 2.20 -4.36
C LEU A 157 5.30 0.95 -4.84
N THR A 158 5.42 -0.15 -4.08
CA THR A 158 4.79 -1.43 -4.43
C THR A 158 4.13 -2.07 -3.22
N ILE A 159 2.91 -2.55 -3.41
CA ILE A 159 2.23 -3.49 -2.51
C ILE A 159 2.19 -4.84 -3.22
N ASP A 160 2.81 -5.85 -2.65
CA ASP A 160 2.82 -7.21 -3.17
C ASP A 160 1.94 -8.09 -2.28
N LEU A 161 0.77 -8.50 -2.80
CA LEU A 161 -0.19 -9.35 -2.11
C LEU A 161 -0.10 -10.77 -2.64
N ARG A 162 0.32 -11.70 -1.79
CA ARG A 162 0.39 -13.14 -2.11
C ARG A 162 -0.56 -13.92 -1.22
N LEU A 163 -0.87 -15.14 -1.63
CA LEU A 163 -1.54 -16.09 -0.75
C LEU A 163 -0.48 -16.93 -0.03
N ASN A 164 -0.63 -17.06 1.28
CA ASN A 164 0.17 -17.98 2.07
C ASN A 164 -0.39 -19.42 1.94
N ALA A 165 0.26 -20.38 2.59
CA ALA A 165 -0.16 -21.79 2.56
C ALA A 165 -1.58 -22.03 3.11
N ASP A 166 -2.08 -21.13 3.96
CA ASP A 166 -3.43 -21.20 4.54
C ASP A 166 -4.48 -20.49 3.66
N GLY A 167 -4.07 -19.98 2.48
CA GLY A 167 -4.94 -19.21 1.57
C GLY A 167 -5.27 -17.79 2.03
N ALA A 168 -4.64 -17.30 3.09
CA ALA A 168 -4.80 -15.92 3.53
C ALA A 168 -3.81 -14.99 2.83
N TYR A 169 -4.16 -13.69 2.73
CA TYR A 169 -3.27 -12.71 2.16
C TYR A 169 -2.05 -12.46 3.04
N TRP A 170 -0.90 -12.52 2.42
CA TRP A 170 0.37 -12.04 2.91
C TRP A 170 0.75 -10.81 2.10
N ALA A 171 1.23 -9.76 2.75
CA ALA A 171 1.55 -8.49 2.13
C ALA A 171 3.02 -8.12 2.33
N ALA A 172 3.64 -7.56 1.29
CA ALA A 172 4.88 -6.82 1.40
C ALA A 172 4.69 -5.39 0.88
N TRP A 173 5.23 -4.42 1.61
CA TRP A 173 5.38 -3.04 1.18
C TRP A 173 6.82 -2.82 0.77
N ILE A 174 7.02 -2.36 -0.46
CA ILE A 174 8.32 -2.24 -1.11
C ILE A 174 8.49 -0.79 -1.56
N ILE A 175 9.60 -0.17 -1.23
CA ILE A 175 9.94 1.21 -1.59
C ILE A 175 11.25 1.15 -2.38
N ASP A 176 11.26 1.65 -3.61
CA ASP A 176 12.43 1.69 -4.49
C ASP A 176 13.13 0.32 -4.64
N GLY A 177 12.32 -0.74 -4.67
CA GLY A 177 12.79 -2.13 -4.77
C GLY A 177 13.18 -2.79 -3.45
N GLU A 178 13.25 -2.04 -2.34
CA GLU A 178 13.62 -2.57 -1.03
C GLU A 178 12.38 -2.88 -0.18
N VAL A 179 12.35 -4.06 0.45
CA VAL A 179 11.23 -4.48 1.31
C VAL A 179 11.25 -3.68 2.60
N ALA A 180 10.27 -2.80 2.76
CA ALA A 180 10.10 -1.97 3.96
C ALA A 180 9.42 -2.74 5.10
N LYS A 181 8.39 -3.53 4.78
CA LYS A 181 7.62 -4.29 5.75
C LYS A 181 6.94 -5.49 5.09
N THR A 182 6.78 -6.59 5.85
CA THR A 182 5.93 -7.72 5.49
C THR A 182 4.93 -8.00 6.61
N PHE A 183 3.77 -8.54 6.25
CA PHE A 183 2.75 -8.91 7.23
C PHE A 183 1.82 -10.00 6.69
N THR A 184 1.50 -11.00 7.53
CA THR A 184 0.51 -12.04 7.23
C THR A 184 -0.81 -11.68 7.88
N THR A 185 -1.89 -11.62 7.09
CA THR A 185 -3.25 -11.36 7.58
C THR A 185 -4.03 -12.67 7.70
N TRP A 186 -5.25 -12.56 8.24
CA TRP A 186 -6.27 -13.61 8.20
C TRP A 186 -7.28 -13.39 7.04
N TYR A 187 -7.08 -12.36 6.21
CA TYR A 187 -7.96 -12.03 5.09
C TYR A 187 -7.78 -13.06 3.98
N THR A 188 -8.90 -13.60 3.48
CA THR A 188 -8.91 -14.59 2.38
C THR A 188 -9.71 -14.09 1.19
N PRO A 189 -9.42 -14.53 -0.04
CA PRO A 189 -10.20 -14.17 -1.22
C PRO A 189 -11.69 -14.53 -1.12
N ALA A 190 -12.02 -15.57 -0.36
CA ALA A 190 -13.42 -15.98 -0.14
C ALA A 190 -14.21 -14.97 0.71
N GLN A 191 -13.53 -14.25 1.61
CA GLN A 191 -14.15 -13.33 2.56
C GLN A 191 -14.15 -11.89 2.05
N PHE A 192 -13.09 -11.46 1.38
CA PHE A 192 -12.88 -10.06 1.02
C PHE A 192 -12.64 -9.91 -0.47
N LYS A 193 -13.41 -9.01 -1.08
CA LYS A 193 -13.29 -8.56 -2.45
C LYS A 193 -12.66 -7.17 -2.42
N PHE A 194 -11.64 -6.93 -3.22
CA PHE A 194 -10.89 -5.68 -3.18
C PHE A 194 -11.08 -4.85 -4.44
N GLY A 195 -11.14 -3.53 -4.28
CA GLY A 195 -10.95 -2.54 -5.32
C GLY A 195 -9.58 -1.89 -5.19
N PHE A 196 -9.09 -1.29 -6.28
CA PHE A 196 -7.82 -0.58 -6.32
C PHE A 196 -8.03 0.88 -6.69
N SER A 197 -7.35 1.78 -6.00
CA SER A 197 -7.43 3.22 -6.29
C SER A 197 -6.15 3.95 -5.93
N MET A 198 -5.87 5.01 -6.71
CA MET A 198 -4.93 6.07 -6.34
C MET A 198 -5.74 7.23 -5.79
N MET A 199 -5.27 7.87 -4.71
CA MET A 199 -6.03 8.93 -4.08
C MET A 199 -5.16 9.96 -3.38
N THR A 200 -5.74 11.16 -3.19
CA THR A 200 -5.17 12.21 -2.35
C THR A 200 -6.22 12.68 -1.34
N PHE A 201 -5.75 13.12 -0.19
CA PHE A 201 -6.59 13.77 0.82
C PHE A 201 -5.94 15.07 1.27
N ALA A 202 -6.76 16.10 1.49
CA ALA A 202 -6.31 17.41 1.98
C ALA A 202 -6.79 17.70 3.40
N ASP A 203 -7.98 17.18 3.73
CA ASP A 203 -8.63 17.36 5.02
C ASP A 203 -9.37 16.08 5.39
N GLY A 204 -9.36 15.73 6.64
CA GLY A 204 -10.01 14.52 7.18
C GLY A 204 -9.09 13.75 8.12
N GLY A 205 -9.55 12.87 8.92
CA GLY A 205 -8.87 11.99 9.86
C GLY A 205 -7.57 12.47 10.53
N GLY A 206 -7.42 12.30 11.82
CA GLY A 206 -6.25 12.75 12.58
C GLY A 206 -4.92 12.07 12.21
N TRP A 207 -4.98 10.95 11.48
CA TRP A 207 -3.82 10.21 11.03
C TRP A 207 -3.05 10.83 9.85
N GLN A 208 -3.63 11.84 9.20
CA GLN A 208 -2.98 12.58 8.10
C GLN A 208 -2.09 13.70 8.61
N GLY A 209 -2.44 14.24 9.77
CA GLY A 209 -1.80 15.39 10.40
C GLY A 209 -2.78 16.10 11.33
N ASP A 210 -2.31 17.11 12.04
CA ASP A 210 -3.07 17.89 13.01
C ASP A 210 -3.33 19.35 12.54
N LYS A 211 -2.72 19.76 11.43
CA LYS A 211 -2.84 21.11 10.88
C LYS A 211 -3.59 21.10 9.55
N PRO A 212 -4.49 22.04 9.29
CA PRO A 212 -5.08 22.19 7.97
C PRO A 212 -3.99 22.33 6.90
N THR A 213 -4.25 21.80 5.69
CA THR A 213 -3.36 21.97 4.56
C THR A 213 -3.33 23.43 4.14
N ALA A 214 -2.15 24.07 4.22
CA ALA A 214 -2.00 25.51 3.95
C ALA A 214 -2.08 25.85 2.45
N LYS A 215 -1.83 24.87 1.59
CA LYS A 215 -1.81 25.02 0.12
C LYS A 215 -2.26 23.73 -0.57
N THR A 216 -2.60 23.85 -1.84
CA THR A 216 -2.85 22.69 -2.69
C THR A 216 -1.53 22.02 -3.08
N TYR A 217 -1.41 20.76 -2.78
CA TYR A 217 -0.30 19.92 -3.24
C TYR A 217 -0.78 19.03 -4.38
N THR A 218 0.04 18.90 -5.40
CA THR A 218 -0.19 17.99 -6.52
C THR A 218 0.86 16.88 -6.46
N VAL A 219 0.38 15.66 -6.53
CA VAL A 219 1.23 14.48 -6.70
C VAL A 219 1.12 14.02 -8.16
N LYS A 220 2.23 13.54 -8.71
CA LYS A 220 2.26 12.98 -10.06
C LYS A 220 2.52 11.49 -9.99
N TYR A 221 1.81 10.74 -10.82
CA TYR A 221 2.06 9.33 -11.06
C TYR A 221 2.47 9.16 -12.51
N ASP A 222 3.69 8.69 -12.77
CA ASP A 222 4.21 8.50 -14.12
C ASP A 222 3.65 7.20 -14.72
N TYR A 223 3.47 6.18 -13.90
CA TYR A 223 2.75 4.97 -14.28
C TYR A 223 2.10 4.28 -13.08
N ILE A 224 1.15 3.42 -13.39
CA ILE A 224 0.57 2.43 -12.47
C ILE A 224 0.66 1.07 -13.15
N GLU A 225 1.05 0.04 -12.40
CA GLU A 225 1.15 -1.32 -12.90
C GLU A 225 0.44 -2.28 -11.94
N TYR A 226 -0.29 -3.23 -12.48
CA TYR A 226 -0.89 -4.32 -11.73
C TYR A 226 -0.53 -5.65 -12.40
N LYS A 227 0.22 -6.51 -11.71
CA LYS A 227 0.44 -7.90 -12.08
C LYS A 227 -0.52 -8.76 -11.25
N LYS A 228 -1.58 -9.28 -11.89
CA LYS A 228 -2.47 -10.26 -11.28
C LYS A 228 -1.75 -11.60 -11.21
N TYR A 229 -1.63 -12.19 -10.02
CA TYR A 229 -1.06 -13.51 -9.86
C TYR A 229 -2.04 -14.61 -10.25
N ASN A 230 -1.52 -15.63 -10.93
CA ASN A 230 -2.23 -16.85 -11.25
C ASN A 230 -1.97 -17.85 -10.13
N TYR A 231 -2.98 -18.07 -9.29
CA TYR A 231 -3.01 -19.22 -8.41
C TYR A 231 -3.92 -20.23 -9.12
N ASP A 232 -3.42 -21.44 -9.36
CA ASP A 232 -4.21 -22.50 -9.98
C ASP A 232 -5.49 -22.65 -9.16
N GLU A 233 -6.64 -22.51 -9.82
CA GLU A 233 -7.92 -22.89 -9.24
C GLU A 233 -7.91 -24.44 -9.20
N GLU A 234 -7.57 -25.01 -8.02
CA GLU A 234 -7.72 -26.44 -7.77
C GLU A 234 -9.19 -26.83 -7.64
#